data_a94b0313b8c5c7e5457c65680a4aa908
#
_entry.id   a94b0313b8c5c7e5457c65680a4aa908
#
_cell.length_a   1.000
_cell.length_b   1.000
_cell.length_c   1.000
_cell.angle_alpha   90.00
_cell.angle_beta   90.00
_cell.angle_gamma   90.00
#
_symmetry.space_group_name_H-M   'P 1'
#
loop_
_entity.id
_entity.type
_entity.pdbx_description
1 polymer ?
#
loop_
_entity_poly.entity_id
_entity_poly.type
_entity_poly.pdbx_seq_one_letter_code
_entity_poly.pdbx_strand_id
1 'polypeptide(L)'
;MATSHKRETARRTPRAAFLAGSLAVLATGAAVSAGVMSSPAPADDLMAIDSSAAAGSVQDATRDLPVLSRSSDRSADAIGSRVDRLLSAGATAKAVAAADTRRWTTDALNLWTRPDKAGRKVGEVDEGEKVLVTGRTYGERVEIVLKGRSRWVTAGHLSDEKPLSIAASCTNGTSVPDGVSPNIKKVHQAVCANFPEVTTYGTFRGDGEHAQGIAVDIMTSGARGWEIAEFVRANYAALGVSYVIYSQKIWSVERSGEGWRGMSDRGSTTANHYDHVHVTTY
;
A
#
# COMPACT_ATOMS: atom_id res chain seq x y z
N MET A 1 -55.83 -12.84 -53.26
CA MET A 1 -54.43 -12.71 -53.76
C MET A 1 -53.52 -13.13 -52.62
N ALA A 2 -52.92 -14.33 -52.72
CA ALA A 2 -52.08 -14.91 -51.67
C ALA A 2 -50.62 -14.69 -52.04
N THR A 3 -49.86 -14.01 -51.21
CA THR A 3 -48.41 -13.84 -51.35
C THR A 3 -47.67 -14.85 -50.47
N SER A 4 -47.00 -15.74 -51.19
CA SER A 4 -46.17 -16.82 -50.63
C SER A 4 -44.87 -16.27 -50.00
N HIS A 5 -44.58 -16.57 -48.69
CA HIS A 5 -43.33 -16.34 -48.09
C HIS A 5 -42.41 -17.55 -48.26
N LYS A 6 -41.34 -17.35 -49.02
CA LYS A 6 -40.28 -18.31 -49.27
C LYS A 6 -39.36 -18.40 -48.05
N ARG A 7 -39.26 -19.57 -47.41
CA ARG A 7 -38.31 -19.85 -46.33
C ARG A 7 -36.92 -20.08 -46.93
N GLU A 8 -35.96 -19.26 -46.54
CA GLU A 8 -34.54 -19.54 -46.78
C GLU A 8 -33.97 -20.43 -45.69
N THR A 9 -33.43 -21.56 -46.10
CA THR A 9 -32.77 -22.54 -45.24
C THR A 9 -31.33 -22.12 -44.99
N ALA A 10 -30.94 -21.94 -43.73
CA ALA A 10 -29.58 -21.64 -43.30
C ALA A 10 -28.64 -22.84 -43.62
N ARG A 11 -27.57 -22.56 -44.34
CA ARG A 11 -26.45 -23.51 -44.62
C ARG A 11 -25.61 -23.70 -43.36
N ARG A 12 -25.50 -24.95 -42.89
CA ARG A 12 -24.55 -25.38 -41.87
C ARG A 12 -23.16 -25.50 -42.49
N THR A 13 -22.17 -24.80 -41.95
CA THR A 13 -20.77 -25.03 -42.23
C THR A 13 -20.18 -26.10 -41.29
N PRO A 14 -19.30 -26.98 -41.77
CA PRO A 14 -18.75 -28.06 -40.94
C PRO A 14 -17.68 -27.57 -39.96
N ARG A 15 -17.70 -28.16 -38.76
CA ARG A 15 -16.68 -28.01 -37.74
C ARG A 15 -15.41 -28.74 -38.18
N ALA A 16 -14.31 -28.03 -38.35
CA ALA A 16 -12.97 -28.62 -38.45
C ALA A 16 -12.42 -28.87 -37.02
N ALA A 17 -12.21 -30.14 -36.70
CA ALA A 17 -11.49 -30.55 -35.52
C ALA A 17 -9.98 -30.40 -35.78
N PHE A 18 -9.27 -29.68 -34.94
CA PHE A 18 -7.79 -29.72 -34.90
C PHE A 18 -7.36 -30.51 -33.66
N LEU A 19 -6.63 -31.58 -33.99
CA LEU A 19 -6.00 -32.52 -33.06
C LEU A 19 -4.77 -31.92 -32.39
N ALA A 20 -4.52 -32.43 -31.22
CA ALA A 20 -3.42 -32.20 -30.31
C ALA A 20 -2.02 -32.19 -30.96
N GLY A 21 -1.19 -31.32 -30.45
CA GLY A 21 0.25 -31.35 -30.57
C GLY A 21 0.90 -31.04 -29.24
N SER A 22 1.32 -32.11 -28.56
CA SER A 22 2.18 -32.05 -27.38
C SER A 22 3.61 -31.70 -27.82
N LEU A 23 4.28 -30.73 -27.15
CA LEU A 23 5.75 -30.65 -27.21
C LEU A 23 6.34 -30.03 -25.95
N ALA A 24 6.95 -30.90 -25.21
CA ALA A 24 8.25 -30.87 -24.54
C ALA A 24 8.68 -29.62 -23.78
N VAL A 25 8.72 -29.84 -22.47
CA VAL A 25 9.49 -29.13 -21.44
C VAL A 25 10.99 -29.23 -21.73
N LEU A 26 11.68 -28.12 -21.80
CA LEU A 26 13.12 -28.02 -21.57
C LEU A 26 13.37 -27.11 -20.37
N ALA A 27 13.71 -27.73 -19.27
CA ALA A 27 14.24 -27.08 -18.08
C ALA A 27 15.71 -26.69 -18.35
N THR A 28 16.02 -25.40 -18.37
CA THR A 28 17.38 -24.88 -18.24
C THR A 28 17.52 -24.26 -16.86
N GLY A 29 18.16 -25.00 -15.98
CA GLY A 29 18.63 -24.49 -14.69
C GLY A 29 19.82 -23.56 -14.91
N ALA A 30 19.68 -22.29 -14.48
CA ALA A 30 20.80 -21.38 -14.31
C ALA A 30 21.18 -21.37 -12.82
N ALA A 31 22.29 -21.97 -12.48
CA ALA A 31 22.94 -21.84 -11.19
C ALA A 31 23.58 -20.46 -11.11
N VAL A 32 23.08 -19.62 -10.20
CA VAL A 32 23.76 -18.37 -9.82
C VAL A 32 24.73 -18.69 -8.69
N SER A 33 26.02 -18.77 -9.03
CA SER A 33 27.10 -18.83 -8.04
C SER A 33 27.31 -17.43 -7.44
N ALA A 34 27.06 -17.30 -6.14
CA ALA A 34 27.44 -16.11 -5.37
C ALA A 34 28.98 -16.09 -5.23
N GLY A 35 29.62 -15.19 -5.95
CA GLY A 35 31.02 -14.85 -5.78
C GLY A 35 31.20 -13.95 -4.56
N VAL A 36 31.81 -14.47 -3.52
CA VAL A 36 32.33 -13.68 -2.38
C VAL A 36 33.63 -13.02 -2.84
N MET A 37 33.61 -11.71 -3.06
CA MET A 37 34.82 -10.92 -3.28
C MET A 37 35.45 -10.62 -1.93
N SER A 38 36.50 -11.40 -1.59
CA SER A 38 37.40 -11.08 -0.47
C SER A 38 38.35 -9.96 -0.91
N SER A 39 38.23 -8.80 -0.30
CA SER A 39 39.22 -7.74 -0.43
C SER A 39 40.44 -8.09 0.41
N PRO A 40 41.69 -7.96 -0.08
CA PRO A 40 42.88 -8.11 0.74
C PRO A 40 43.07 -6.88 1.63
N ALA A 41 43.33 -7.13 2.93
CA ALA A 41 43.76 -6.13 3.86
C ALA A 41 45.22 -5.71 3.58
N PRO A 42 45.61 -4.46 3.80
CA PRO A 42 46.99 -4.05 3.70
C PRO A 42 47.82 -4.66 4.82
N ALA A 43 49.00 -5.19 4.46
CA ALA A 43 49.98 -5.69 5.39
C ALA A 43 50.70 -4.50 6.06
N ASP A 44 50.51 -4.36 7.36
CA ASP A 44 51.35 -3.49 8.18
C ASP A 44 52.57 -4.22 8.61
N ASP A 45 53.69 -3.58 8.34
CA ASP A 45 55.06 -3.93 8.57
C ASP A 45 55.33 -4.08 10.10
N LEU A 46 55.54 -5.31 10.57
CA LEU A 46 55.94 -5.58 11.94
C LEU A 46 57.47 -5.60 12.03
N MET A 47 58.06 -4.50 12.49
CA MET A 47 59.44 -4.45 12.93
C MET A 47 59.71 -5.52 14.00
N ALA A 48 60.63 -6.40 13.70
CA ALA A 48 61.22 -7.35 14.65
C ALA A 48 62.05 -6.60 15.68
N ILE A 49 61.67 -6.70 16.97
CA ILE A 49 62.51 -6.31 18.08
C ILE A 49 63.04 -7.58 18.72
N ASP A 50 64.34 -7.68 18.65
CA ASP A 50 65.17 -8.72 19.24
C ASP A 50 65.04 -8.74 20.79
N SER A 51 64.72 -9.90 21.35
CA SER A 51 64.60 -10.09 22.79
C SER A 51 65.73 -11.01 23.30
N SER A 52 66.81 -10.42 23.70
CA SER A 52 67.77 -11.18 24.50
C SER A 52 67.76 -10.71 25.94
N ALA A 53 67.49 -11.69 26.79
CA ALA A 53 67.93 -11.84 28.20
C ALA A 53 67.45 -10.88 29.27
N ALA A 54 66.67 -11.42 30.22
CA ALA A 54 67.06 -11.46 31.64
C ALA A 54 66.05 -12.33 32.43
N ALA A 55 66.57 -13.42 32.97
CA ALA A 55 65.86 -14.19 33.99
C ALA A 55 65.93 -13.41 35.33
N GLY A 56 64.74 -13.00 35.80
CA GLY A 56 64.55 -12.44 37.13
C GLY A 56 63.31 -13.06 37.75
N SER A 57 63.49 -13.92 38.72
CA SER A 57 62.45 -14.48 39.57
C SER A 57 61.72 -13.41 40.32
N VAL A 58 60.44 -13.24 40.13
CA VAL A 58 59.58 -12.42 41.00
C VAL A 58 58.41 -13.27 41.48
N GLN A 59 58.37 -13.35 42.77
CA GLN A 59 57.43 -14.03 43.62
C GLN A 59 55.95 -13.60 43.31
N ASP A 60 55.14 -14.59 43.41
CA ASP A 60 53.71 -14.65 43.59
C ASP A 60 53.13 -13.38 44.28
N ALA A 61 52.46 -12.58 43.49
CA ALA A 61 51.48 -11.61 43.98
C ALA A 61 50.18 -11.85 43.18
N THR A 62 49.36 -12.69 43.76
CA THR A 62 47.97 -12.82 43.35
C THR A 62 47.26 -11.46 43.44
N ARG A 63 47.36 -10.69 42.37
CA ARG A 63 46.44 -9.56 42.16
C ARG A 63 45.17 -10.09 41.59
N ASP A 64 44.16 -10.16 42.44
CA ASP A 64 42.77 -10.28 42.09
C ASP A 64 42.41 -9.08 41.16
N LEU A 65 42.53 -9.28 39.86
CA LEU A 65 42.05 -8.31 38.89
C LEU A 65 40.53 -8.43 38.88
N PRO A 66 39.78 -7.36 39.16
CA PRO A 66 38.34 -7.42 39.08
C PRO A 66 37.96 -7.69 37.62
N VAL A 67 37.28 -8.81 37.40
CA VAL A 67 36.66 -9.17 36.11
C VAL A 67 35.69 -8.06 35.77
N LEU A 68 36.10 -7.17 34.85
CA LEU A 68 35.19 -6.16 34.26
C LEU A 68 34.21 -6.80 33.30
N SER A 69 33.27 -7.55 33.86
CA SER A 69 32.05 -7.94 33.16
C SER A 69 30.96 -6.89 33.39
N ARG A 70 31.03 -5.74 32.70
CA ARG A 70 30.09 -4.61 32.92
C ARG A 70 29.67 -3.87 31.66
N SER A 71 29.60 -4.50 30.49
CA SER A 71 29.14 -3.77 29.31
C SER A 71 27.66 -3.93 29.04
N SER A 72 27.04 -5.06 29.40
CA SER A 72 25.62 -5.31 29.12
C SER A 72 24.67 -4.58 30.07
N ASP A 73 24.94 -4.54 31.36
CA ASP A 73 24.03 -3.92 32.34
C ASP A 73 23.98 -2.39 32.21
N ARG A 74 25.14 -1.74 31.97
CA ARG A 74 25.21 -0.28 31.77
C ARG A 74 24.44 0.17 30.53
N SER A 75 24.40 -0.65 29.50
CA SER A 75 23.65 -0.32 28.28
C SER A 75 22.14 -0.41 28.51
N ALA A 76 21.67 -1.41 29.24
CA ALA A 76 20.26 -1.56 29.58
C ALA A 76 19.75 -0.44 30.50
N ASP A 77 20.54 -0.08 31.53
CA ASP A 77 20.23 1.03 32.45
C ASP A 77 20.24 2.40 31.73
N ALA A 78 21.18 2.61 30.82
CA ALA A 78 21.27 3.85 30.05
C ALA A 78 20.07 3.99 29.08
N ILE A 79 19.62 2.89 28.47
CA ILE A 79 18.43 2.84 27.61
C ILE A 79 17.17 3.09 28.43
N GLY A 80 17.00 2.42 29.57
CA GLY A 80 15.88 2.64 30.49
C GLY A 80 15.79 4.10 30.93
N SER A 81 16.89 4.69 31.37
CA SER A 81 16.95 6.10 31.78
C SER A 81 16.63 7.09 30.65
N ARG A 82 16.96 6.75 29.40
CA ARG A 82 16.59 7.57 28.23
C ARG A 82 15.10 7.56 27.97
N VAL A 83 14.46 6.39 27.99
CA VAL A 83 13.01 6.25 27.81
C VAL A 83 12.26 6.95 28.95
N ASP A 84 12.69 6.77 30.22
CA ASP A 84 12.01 7.38 31.35
C ASP A 84 12.13 8.92 31.34
N ARG A 85 13.25 9.48 30.90
CA ARG A 85 13.36 10.93 30.64
C ARG A 85 12.41 11.38 29.53
N LEU A 86 12.34 10.63 28.43
CA LEU A 86 11.42 10.92 27.32
C LEU A 86 9.97 10.93 27.80
N LEU A 87 9.59 10.01 28.69
CA LEU A 87 8.23 9.81 29.20
C LEU A 87 7.92 10.58 30.48
N SER A 88 8.85 11.37 31.00
CA SER A 88 8.58 12.20 32.17
C SER A 88 7.34 13.09 31.94
N ALA A 89 6.56 13.33 32.99
CA ALA A 89 5.32 14.10 32.89
C ALA A 89 5.54 15.48 32.26
N GLY A 90 6.63 16.17 32.65
CA GLY A 90 6.96 17.48 32.08
C GLY A 90 7.35 17.42 30.60
N ALA A 91 8.17 16.44 30.19
CA ALA A 91 8.55 16.28 28.77
C ALA A 91 7.35 15.91 27.93
N THR A 92 6.48 15.03 28.41
CA THR A 92 5.26 14.64 27.69
C THR A 92 4.27 15.80 27.57
N ALA A 93 4.00 16.54 28.67
CA ALA A 93 3.12 17.70 28.62
C ALA A 93 3.62 18.77 27.65
N LYS A 94 4.93 19.04 27.66
CA LYS A 94 5.55 19.98 26.72
C LYS A 94 5.40 19.53 25.27
N ALA A 95 5.64 18.25 24.97
CA ALA A 95 5.51 17.71 23.62
C ALA A 95 4.07 17.73 23.12
N VAL A 96 3.10 17.36 23.98
CA VAL A 96 1.66 17.42 23.65
C VAL A 96 1.22 18.84 23.37
N ALA A 97 1.65 19.81 24.20
CA ALA A 97 1.31 21.22 24.03
C ALA A 97 1.95 21.86 22.77
N ALA A 98 3.11 21.38 22.37
CA ALA A 98 3.83 21.86 21.18
C ALA A 98 3.41 21.15 19.87
N ALA A 99 2.58 20.12 19.94
CA ALA A 99 2.14 19.38 18.77
C ALA A 99 1.21 20.23 17.90
N ASP A 100 1.60 20.53 16.69
CA ASP A 100 0.87 21.36 15.70
C ASP A 100 0.71 20.65 14.36
N THR A 101 1.55 19.67 14.08
CA THR A 101 1.56 18.94 12.81
C THR A 101 0.53 17.83 12.83
N ARG A 102 -0.33 17.80 11.81
CA ARG A 102 -1.38 16.78 11.65
C ARG A 102 -0.98 15.81 10.54
N ARG A 103 -1.22 14.52 10.81
CA ARG A 103 -1.03 13.45 9.85
C ARG A 103 -2.23 12.51 9.84
N TRP A 104 -2.36 11.75 8.76
CA TRP A 104 -3.39 10.74 8.61
C TRP A 104 -2.78 9.35 8.84
N THR A 105 -3.51 8.47 9.53
CA THR A 105 -3.15 7.05 9.63
C THR A 105 -3.38 6.36 8.30
N THR A 106 -2.40 5.58 7.82
CA THR A 106 -2.50 4.81 6.57
C THR A 106 -2.95 3.37 6.81
N ASP A 107 -3.07 2.99 8.09
CA ASP A 107 -3.53 1.68 8.54
C ASP A 107 -4.19 1.81 9.90
N ALA A 108 -4.90 0.76 10.34
CA ALA A 108 -5.35 0.63 11.71
C ALA A 108 -4.14 0.39 12.63
N LEU A 109 -3.92 1.27 13.61
CA LEU A 109 -2.71 1.27 14.43
C LEU A 109 -3.01 1.02 15.90
N ASN A 110 -2.27 0.09 16.49
CA ASN A 110 -2.31 -0.13 17.93
C ASN A 110 -1.77 1.07 18.70
N LEU A 111 -2.50 1.50 19.73
CA LEU A 111 -2.12 2.56 20.64
C LEU A 111 -1.38 1.99 21.86
N TRP A 112 -0.17 2.49 22.10
CA TRP A 112 0.68 2.04 23.19
C TRP A 112 0.94 3.15 24.19
N THR A 113 1.08 2.78 25.49
CA THR A 113 1.38 3.72 26.58
C THR A 113 2.85 4.19 26.55
N ARG A 114 3.76 3.37 26.02
CA ARG A 114 5.21 3.60 25.95
C ARG A 114 5.76 3.09 24.61
N PRO A 115 6.88 3.62 24.14
CA PRO A 115 7.49 3.16 22.88
C PRO A 115 8.34 1.90 23.01
N ASP A 116 8.72 1.52 24.21
CA ASP A 116 9.59 0.38 24.53
C ASP A 116 8.79 -0.92 24.77
N LYS A 117 9.51 -1.99 25.11
CA LYS A 117 8.92 -3.30 25.40
C LYS A 117 7.98 -3.31 26.62
N ALA A 118 8.10 -2.32 27.52
CA ALA A 118 7.22 -2.16 28.66
C ALA A 118 5.88 -1.48 28.31
N GLY A 119 5.71 -1.09 27.04
CA GLY A 119 4.45 -0.51 26.52
C GLY A 119 3.28 -1.49 26.60
N ARG A 120 2.12 -1.01 27.05
CA ARG A 120 0.87 -1.76 27.03
C ARG A 120 -0.04 -1.24 25.92
N LYS A 121 -0.68 -2.12 25.15
CA LYS A 121 -1.75 -1.74 24.20
C LYS A 121 -2.94 -1.20 25.01
N VAL A 122 -3.45 -0.03 24.63
CA VAL A 122 -4.57 0.66 25.29
C VAL A 122 -5.72 0.98 24.36
N GLY A 123 -5.65 0.50 23.13
CA GLY A 123 -6.68 0.67 22.12
C GLY A 123 -6.09 0.61 20.73
N GLU A 124 -6.85 1.13 19.78
CA GLU A 124 -6.50 1.20 18.36
C GLU A 124 -7.01 2.54 17.81
N VAL A 125 -6.39 3.03 16.77
CA VAL A 125 -6.87 4.13 15.93
C VAL A 125 -7.05 3.57 14.52
N ASP A 126 -8.18 3.86 13.91
CA ASP A 126 -8.52 3.34 12.58
C ASP A 126 -7.70 4.00 11.47
N GLU A 127 -7.65 3.36 10.30
CA GLU A 127 -7.13 3.94 9.07
C GLU A 127 -7.92 5.21 8.70
N GLY A 128 -7.23 6.21 8.12
CA GLY A 128 -7.87 7.45 7.67
C GLY A 128 -8.23 8.43 8.79
N GLU A 129 -7.77 8.18 10.03
CA GLU A 129 -7.93 9.09 11.14
C GLU A 129 -6.86 10.19 11.15
N LYS A 130 -7.28 11.41 11.47
CA LYS A 130 -6.37 12.56 11.55
C LYS A 130 -5.86 12.76 12.97
N VAL A 131 -4.55 12.55 13.16
CA VAL A 131 -3.88 12.65 14.47
C VAL A 131 -2.86 13.79 14.49
N LEU A 132 -2.59 14.34 15.69
CA LEU A 132 -1.46 15.25 15.88
C LEU A 132 -0.20 14.44 16.18
N VAL A 133 0.95 14.83 15.63
CA VAL A 133 2.25 14.23 15.92
C VAL A 133 3.10 15.19 16.74
N THR A 134 3.81 14.68 17.74
CA THR A 134 4.71 15.48 18.60
C THR A 134 6.10 15.64 18.03
N GLY A 135 6.45 14.91 16.96
CA GLY A 135 7.80 14.80 16.41
C GLY A 135 8.73 13.88 17.22
N ARG A 136 8.28 13.35 18.37
CA ARG A 136 9.12 12.43 19.17
C ARG A 136 9.03 11.01 18.62
N THR A 137 10.19 10.37 18.49
CA THR A 137 10.35 8.98 18.05
C THR A 137 11.20 8.19 19.02
N TYR A 138 10.98 6.89 19.10
CA TYR A 138 11.84 5.95 19.83
C TYR A 138 11.72 4.55 19.20
N GLY A 139 12.85 4.02 18.71
CA GLY A 139 12.84 2.78 17.95
C GLY A 139 11.88 2.87 16.75
N GLU A 140 11.04 1.88 16.63
CA GLU A 140 10.03 1.79 15.57
C GLU A 140 8.71 2.47 15.94
N ARG A 141 8.72 3.42 16.88
CA ARG A 141 7.50 4.09 17.32
C ARG A 141 7.60 5.60 17.20
N VAL A 142 6.46 6.20 16.87
CA VAL A 142 6.26 7.65 16.82
C VAL A 142 5.15 8.02 17.80
N GLU A 143 5.31 9.17 18.47
CA GLU A 143 4.33 9.67 19.41
C GLU A 143 3.28 10.52 18.72
N ILE A 144 2.03 10.21 18.98
CA ILE A 144 0.86 10.96 18.55
C ILE A 144 0.10 11.52 19.74
N VAL A 145 -0.73 12.52 19.50
CA VAL A 145 -1.70 13.05 20.46
C VAL A 145 -3.11 12.66 20.01
N LEU A 146 -3.79 11.86 20.81
CA LEU A 146 -5.15 11.45 20.56
C LEU A 146 -6.03 11.85 21.77
N LYS A 147 -7.07 12.67 21.53
CA LYS A 147 -7.96 13.18 22.58
C LYS A 147 -7.19 13.83 23.74
N GLY A 148 -6.15 14.63 23.42
CA GLY A 148 -5.31 15.32 24.39
C GLY A 148 -4.31 14.44 25.14
N ARG A 149 -4.17 13.17 24.78
CA ARG A 149 -3.27 12.21 25.46
C ARG A 149 -2.18 11.73 24.52
N SER A 150 -0.95 11.64 25.05
CA SER A 150 0.17 11.00 24.38
C SER A 150 -0.10 9.50 24.17
N ARG A 151 0.15 9.02 22.99
CA ARG A 151 0.13 7.59 22.59
C ARG A 151 1.26 7.32 21.62
N TRP A 152 1.69 6.09 21.59
CA TRP A 152 2.75 5.63 20.69
C TRP A 152 2.17 4.66 19.68
N VAL A 153 2.48 4.87 18.41
CA VAL A 153 2.06 4.01 17.28
C VAL A 153 3.28 3.56 16.49
N THR A 154 3.14 2.54 15.66
CA THR A 154 4.20 2.08 14.77
C THR A 154 4.55 3.19 13.77
N ALA A 155 5.83 3.45 13.59
CA ALA A 155 6.33 4.43 12.62
C ALA A 155 6.11 3.95 11.17
N GLY A 156 6.08 4.89 10.21
CA GLY A 156 5.92 4.57 8.79
C GLY A 156 4.46 4.47 8.32
N HIS A 157 3.48 4.56 9.23
CA HIS A 157 2.05 4.47 8.92
C HIS A 157 1.30 5.79 9.14
N LEU A 158 1.99 6.91 8.92
CA LEU A 158 1.41 8.26 8.97
C LEU A 158 1.74 9.03 7.69
N SER A 159 0.72 9.63 7.05
CA SER A 159 0.82 10.39 5.81
C SER A 159 0.41 11.84 6.00
N ASP A 160 0.95 12.74 5.15
CA ASP A 160 0.49 14.12 5.05
C ASP A 160 -0.87 14.22 4.35
N GLU A 161 -1.18 13.26 3.47
CA GLU A 161 -2.43 13.17 2.73
C GLU A 161 -3.32 12.09 3.29
N LYS A 162 -4.65 12.31 3.22
CA LYS A 162 -5.64 11.32 3.63
C LYS A 162 -5.54 10.10 2.69
N PRO A 163 -5.35 8.88 3.22
CA PRO A 163 -5.36 7.68 2.38
C PRO A 163 -6.74 7.48 1.75
N LEU A 164 -6.76 7.00 0.50
CA LEU A 164 -7.98 6.62 -0.19
C LEU A 164 -8.49 5.29 0.37
N SER A 165 -9.74 5.24 0.82
CA SER A 165 -10.34 4.05 1.43
C SER A 165 -11.67 3.68 0.79
N ILE A 166 -11.85 2.40 0.45
CA ILE A 166 -13.12 1.88 -0.06
C ILE A 166 -14.21 1.78 1.01
N ALA A 167 -13.83 1.83 2.28
CA ALA A 167 -14.75 1.79 3.42
C ALA A 167 -15.31 3.18 3.79
N ALA A 168 -14.78 4.25 3.21
CA ALA A 168 -15.25 5.60 3.48
C ALA A 168 -16.67 5.83 2.96
N SER A 169 -17.43 6.66 3.68
CA SER A 169 -18.83 6.96 3.32
C SER A 169 -18.92 8.14 2.37
N CYS A 170 -19.76 8.02 1.34
CA CYS A 170 -20.12 9.13 0.45
C CYS A 170 -20.86 10.23 1.22
N THR A 171 -20.40 11.47 1.12
CA THR A 171 -20.98 12.62 1.82
C THR A 171 -21.31 13.81 0.93
N ASN A 172 -21.08 13.71 -0.40
CA ASN A 172 -21.35 14.80 -1.34
C ASN A 172 -22.82 14.88 -1.84
N GLY A 173 -23.69 13.98 -1.34
CA GLY A 173 -25.12 13.97 -1.69
C GLY A 173 -25.45 13.29 -3.01
N THR A 174 -24.48 12.74 -3.75
CA THR A 174 -24.74 12.00 -4.99
C THR A 174 -25.26 10.57 -4.70
N SER A 175 -25.97 10.01 -5.65
CA SER A 175 -26.45 8.62 -5.61
C SER A 175 -26.49 8.02 -7.02
N VAL A 176 -26.58 6.72 -7.10
CA VAL A 176 -26.88 5.97 -8.33
C VAL A 176 -28.24 5.30 -8.23
N PRO A 177 -28.93 5.01 -9.35
CA PRO A 177 -30.23 4.37 -9.34
C PRO A 177 -30.25 3.03 -8.61
N ASP A 178 -31.37 2.69 -7.99
CA ASP A 178 -31.51 1.44 -7.21
C ASP A 178 -31.34 0.18 -8.06
N GLY A 179 -31.68 0.25 -9.35
CA GLY A 179 -31.63 -0.87 -10.28
C GLY A 179 -30.23 -1.26 -10.75
N VAL A 180 -29.18 -0.47 -10.45
CA VAL A 180 -27.80 -0.87 -10.80
C VAL A 180 -27.30 -2.00 -9.90
N SER A 181 -26.27 -2.72 -10.37
CA SER A 181 -25.68 -3.83 -9.63
C SER A 181 -25.14 -3.38 -8.25
N PRO A 182 -25.10 -4.26 -7.25
CA PRO A 182 -24.51 -3.95 -5.95
C PRO A 182 -23.04 -3.48 -6.05
N ASN A 183 -22.30 -3.98 -7.03
CA ASN A 183 -20.91 -3.58 -7.25
C ASN A 183 -20.79 -2.14 -7.77
N ILE A 184 -21.71 -1.70 -8.64
CA ILE A 184 -21.77 -0.29 -9.08
C ILE A 184 -22.06 0.64 -7.88
N LYS A 185 -22.94 0.24 -6.96
CA LYS A 185 -23.18 1.01 -5.71
C LYS A 185 -21.91 1.13 -4.86
N LYS A 186 -21.10 0.06 -4.76
CA LYS A 186 -19.79 0.10 -4.07
C LYS A 186 -18.80 1.03 -4.77
N VAL A 187 -18.70 0.95 -6.11
CA VAL A 187 -17.84 1.85 -6.89
C VAL A 187 -18.24 3.30 -6.68
N HIS A 188 -19.53 3.62 -6.80
CA HIS A 188 -20.03 4.97 -6.54
C HIS A 188 -19.68 5.44 -5.13
N GLN A 189 -19.99 4.64 -4.09
CA GLN A 189 -19.70 4.99 -2.69
C GLN A 189 -18.22 5.27 -2.47
N ALA A 190 -17.34 4.38 -2.95
CA ALA A 190 -15.91 4.52 -2.79
C ALA A 190 -15.35 5.76 -3.52
N VAL A 191 -15.79 6.00 -4.76
CA VAL A 191 -15.36 7.17 -5.54
C VAL A 191 -15.89 8.45 -4.93
N CYS A 192 -17.17 8.53 -4.60
CA CYS A 192 -17.77 9.70 -3.96
C CYS A 192 -17.08 10.08 -2.64
N ALA A 193 -16.73 9.09 -1.83
CA ALA A 193 -16.10 9.32 -0.52
C ALA A 193 -14.67 9.87 -0.61
N ASN A 194 -13.94 9.48 -1.65
CA ASN A 194 -12.54 9.87 -1.84
C ASN A 194 -12.36 11.05 -2.81
N PHE A 195 -13.32 11.27 -3.71
CA PHE A 195 -13.32 12.30 -4.73
C PHE A 195 -14.65 13.08 -4.69
N PRO A 196 -14.90 13.82 -3.60
CA PRO A 196 -16.21 14.47 -3.36
C PRO A 196 -16.57 15.56 -4.38
N GLU A 197 -15.62 16.02 -5.17
CA GLU A 197 -15.83 16.95 -6.28
C GLU A 197 -16.52 16.30 -7.48
N VAL A 198 -16.49 14.96 -7.59
CA VAL A 198 -17.22 14.23 -8.63
C VAL A 198 -18.69 14.16 -8.27
N THR A 199 -19.52 14.86 -9.04
CA THR A 199 -20.96 14.99 -8.78
C THR A 199 -21.86 14.36 -9.86
N THR A 200 -21.26 13.79 -10.91
CA THR A 200 -22.03 13.23 -12.03
C THR A 200 -21.57 11.82 -12.35
N TYR A 201 -22.54 10.90 -12.36
CA TYR A 201 -22.35 9.48 -12.64
C TYR A 201 -23.37 9.03 -13.68
N GLY A 202 -22.88 8.58 -14.87
CA GLY A 202 -23.72 8.00 -15.91
C GLY A 202 -23.89 6.50 -15.65
N THR A 203 -25.11 6.02 -15.51
CA THR A 203 -25.39 4.60 -15.26
C THR A 203 -26.17 3.97 -16.40
N PHE A 204 -27.50 4.01 -16.35
CA PHE A 204 -28.32 3.41 -17.38
C PHE A 204 -28.33 4.18 -18.71
N ARG A 205 -28.13 3.46 -19.80
CA ARG A 205 -28.38 3.86 -21.19
C ARG A 205 -28.73 2.62 -22.02
N GLY A 206 -29.16 2.80 -23.26
CA GLY A 206 -29.75 1.73 -24.07
C GLY A 206 -28.76 0.70 -24.64
N ASP A 207 -27.48 0.72 -24.27
CA ASP A 207 -26.44 -0.10 -24.88
C ASP A 207 -25.51 -0.78 -23.87
N GLY A 208 -24.96 -1.91 -24.29
CA GLY A 208 -23.90 -2.65 -23.61
C GLY A 208 -24.15 -2.95 -22.13
N GLU A 209 -23.14 -2.80 -21.33
CA GLU A 209 -23.14 -3.05 -19.89
C GLU A 209 -23.96 -2.02 -19.10
N HIS A 210 -24.13 -0.83 -19.66
CA HIS A 210 -25.02 0.19 -19.07
C HIS A 210 -26.47 -0.25 -19.08
N ALA A 211 -26.95 -0.87 -20.18
CA ALA A 211 -28.31 -1.41 -20.25
C ALA A 211 -28.57 -2.50 -19.21
N GLN A 212 -27.53 -3.21 -18.80
CA GLN A 212 -27.58 -4.25 -17.78
C GLN A 212 -27.43 -3.70 -16.33
N GLY A 213 -27.10 -2.41 -16.18
CA GLY A 213 -26.85 -1.80 -14.88
C GLY A 213 -25.55 -2.24 -14.21
N ILE A 214 -24.60 -2.78 -14.97
CA ILE A 214 -23.29 -3.23 -14.45
C ILE A 214 -22.14 -2.32 -14.86
N ALA A 215 -22.42 -1.15 -15.44
CA ALA A 215 -21.43 -0.13 -15.77
C ALA A 215 -21.80 1.24 -15.21
N VAL A 216 -20.75 2.04 -14.93
CA VAL A 216 -20.87 3.45 -14.53
C VAL A 216 -19.80 4.29 -15.21
N ASP A 217 -20.21 5.44 -15.72
CA ASP A 217 -19.34 6.50 -16.24
C ASP A 217 -19.16 7.57 -15.15
N ILE A 218 -17.95 7.69 -14.62
CA ILE A 218 -17.57 8.66 -13.60
C ILE A 218 -17.09 9.91 -14.33
N MET A 219 -17.89 10.99 -14.36
CA MET A 219 -17.62 12.17 -15.17
C MET A 219 -16.46 12.98 -14.59
N THR A 220 -15.30 12.87 -15.23
CA THR A 220 -14.05 13.56 -14.86
C THR A 220 -13.06 13.48 -16.01
N SER A 221 -12.03 14.35 -15.99
CA SER A 221 -11.02 14.39 -17.06
C SER A 221 -9.62 14.72 -16.50
N GLY A 222 -8.60 14.63 -17.36
CA GLY A 222 -7.23 14.99 -17.02
C GLY A 222 -6.58 14.10 -15.95
N ALA A 223 -5.71 14.66 -15.13
CA ALA A 223 -4.98 13.94 -14.09
C ALA A 223 -5.91 13.29 -13.06
N ARG A 224 -6.98 13.99 -12.69
CA ARG A 224 -7.97 13.48 -11.72
C ARG A 224 -8.68 12.22 -12.21
N GLY A 225 -8.95 12.12 -13.51
CA GLY A 225 -9.48 10.88 -14.09
C GLY A 225 -8.53 9.70 -13.93
N TRP A 226 -7.23 9.93 -14.08
CA TRP A 226 -6.22 8.89 -13.82
C TRP A 226 -6.16 8.49 -12.35
N GLU A 227 -6.23 9.42 -11.40
CA GLU A 227 -6.26 9.10 -9.96
C GLU A 227 -7.46 8.21 -9.62
N ILE A 228 -8.64 8.53 -10.16
CA ILE A 228 -9.85 7.72 -9.97
C ILE A 228 -9.72 6.35 -10.65
N ALA A 229 -9.24 6.30 -11.88
CA ALA A 229 -9.06 5.05 -12.62
C ALA A 229 -8.07 4.11 -11.90
N GLU A 230 -6.96 4.64 -11.38
CA GLU A 230 -5.98 3.87 -10.61
C GLU A 230 -6.53 3.45 -9.25
N PHE A 231 -7.27 4.30 -8.54
CA PHE A 231 -7.94 3.93 -7.30
C PHE A 231 -8.91 2.77 -7.49
N VAL A 232 -9.77 2.85 -8.52
CA VAL A 232 -10.73 1.78 -8.85
C VAL A 232 -9.99 0.49 -9.25
N ARG A 233 -8.96 0.61 -10.08
CA ARG A 233 -8.10 -0.51 -10.49
C ARG A 233 -7.41 -1.17 -9.30
N ALA A 234 -6.82 -0.39 -8.40
CA ALA A 234 -6.12 -0.93 -7.22
C ALA A 234 -7.06 -1.71 -6.29
N ASN A 235 -8.34 -1.35 -6.26
CA ASN A 235 -9.36 -1.95 -5.40
C ASN A 235 -10.33 -2.86 -6.16
N TYR A 236 -9.99 -3.33 -7.36
CA TYR A 236 -10.87 -4.04 -8.28
C TYR A 236 -11.60 -5.23 -7.66
N ALA A 237 -10.91 -6.03 -6.85
CA ALA A 237 -11.46 -7.24 -6.25
C ALA A 237 -12.55 -6.92 -5.22
N ALA A 238 -12.33 -5.95 -4.34
CA ALA A 238 -13.30 -5.54 -3.32
C ALA A 238 -14.52 -4.81 -3.92
N LEU A 239 -14.28 -4.05 -4.99
CA LEU A 239 -15.32 -3.33 -5.73
C LEU A 239 -16.07 -4.21 -6.75
N GLY A 240 -15.59 -5.42 -7.04
CA GLY A 240 -16.15 -6.34 -8.01
C GLY A 240 -16.01 -5.85 -9.46
N VAL A 241 -14.92 -5.14 -9.76
CA VAL A 241 -14.64 -4.58 -11.09
C VAL A 241 -14.15 -5.66 -12.04
N SER A 242 -14.67 -5.64 -13.26
CA SER A 242 -14.23 -6.47 -14.38
C SER A 242 -13.18 -5.75 -15.24
N TYR A 243 -13.46 -4.50 -15.60
CA TYR A 243 -12.52 -3.67 -16.34
C TYR A 243 -12.75 -2.17 -16.10
N VAL A 244 -11.73 -1.37 -16.42
CA VAL A 244 -11.77 0.09 -16.38
C VAL A 244 -11.25 0.63 -17.70
N ILE A 245 -11.94 1.64 -18.25
CA ILE A 245 -11.49 2.38 -19.44
C ILE A 245 -11.32 3.86 -19.07
N TYR A 246 -10.19 4.45 -19.45
CA TYR A 246 -9.97 5.87 -19.37
C TYR A 246 -8.91 6.33 -20.38
N SER A 247 -9.13 7.52 -20.97
CA SER A 247 -8.17 8.17 -21.87
C SER A 247 -7.62 7.23 -22.95
N GLN A 248 -8.54 6.57 -23.69
CA GLN A 248 -8.25 5.62 -24.78
C GLN A 248 -7.39 4.42 -24.35
N LYS A 249 -7.47 4.03 -23.06
CA LYS A 249 -6.80 2.85 -22.53
C LYS A 249 -7.77 2.00 -21.71
N ILE A 250 -7.55 0.69 -21.75
CA ILE A 250 -8.31 -0.31 -20.97
C ILE A 250 -7.37 -1.12 -20.08
N TRP A 251 -7.81 -1.33 -18.85
CA TRP A 251 -7.31 -2.37 -17.96
C TRP A 251 -8.43 -3.36 -17.66
N SER A 252 -8.15 -4.66 -17.64
CA SER A 252 -9.14 -5.68 -17.28
C SER A 252 -8.52 -6.74 -16.36
N VAL A 253 -9.35 -7.37 -15.52
CA VAL A 253 -8.95 -8.44 -14.61
C VAL A 253 -8.34 -9.61 -15.36
N GLU A 254 -8.94 -10.04 -16.48
CA GLU A 254 -8.46 -11.15 -17.31
C GLU A 254 -7.02 -10.97 -17.82
N ARG A 255 -6.63 -9.71 -18.06
CA ARG A 255 -5.31 -9.34 -18.59
C ARG A 255 -4.58 -8.37 -17.67
N SER A 256 -4.78 -8.52 -16.36
CA SER A 256 -4.25 -7.59 -15.35
C SER A 256 -2.72 -7.49 -15.35
N GLY A 257 -2.02 -8.57 -15.68
CA GLY A 257 -0.56 -8.60 -15.82
C GLY A 257 0.02 -7.76 -16.95
N GLU A 258 -0.82 -7.35 -17.93
CA GLU A 258 -0.39 -6.49 -19.03
C GLU A 258 -0.51 -4.99 -18.72
N GLY A 259 -1.09 -4.62 -17.58
CA GLY A 259 -1.33 -3.23 -17.22
C GLY A 259 -2.37 -2.54 -18.14
N TRP A 260 -2.21 -1.24 -18.33
CA TRP A 260 -3.05 -0.45 -19.22
C TRP A 260 -2.66 -0.68 -20.69
N ARG A 261 -3.64 -1.04 -21.51
CA ARG A 261 -3.48 -1.29 -22.93
C ARG A 261 -4.16 -0.21 -23.75
N GLY A 262 -3.50 0.22 -24.85
CA GLY A 262 -4.10 1.17 -25.79
C GLY A 262 -5.33 0.60 -26.50
N MET A 263 -6.32 1.45 -26.76
CA MET A 263 -7.52 1.15 -27.55
C MET A 263 -7.45 1.89 -28.89
N SER A 264 -8.11 1.36 -29.90
CA SER A 264 -8.27 2.03 -31.21
C SER A 264 -9.06 3.33 -31.02
N ASP A 265 -8.73 4.32 -31.82
CA ASP A 265 -9.50 5.58 -31.88
C ASP A 265 -10.93 5.30 -32.33
N ARG A 266 -11.91 5.81 -31.57
CA ARG A 266 -13.35 5.68 -31.81
C ARG A 266 -13.99 6.98 -32.33
N GLY A 267 -13.16 7.99 -32.65
CA GLY A 267 -13.54 9.21 -33.37
C GLY A 267 -14.13 10.33 -32.53
N SER A 268 -14.28 10.20 -31.21
CA SER A 268 -14.72 11.32 -30.36
C SER A 268 -14.14 11.25 -28.94
N THR A 269 -14.15 12.38 -28.24
CA THR A 269 -13.73 12.50 -26.84
C THR A 269 -14.44 11.47 -25.96
N THR A 270 -15.75 11.43 -26.04
CA THR A 270 -16.57 10.52 -25.21
C THR A 270 -16.37 9.05 -25.61
N ALA A 271 -16.34 8.74 -26.92
CA ALA A 271 -16.11 7.36 -27.36
C ALA A 271 -14.71 6.84 -26.98
N ASN A 272 -13.72 7.74 -26.85
CA ASN A 272 -12.38 7.44 -26.40
C ASN A 272 -12.19 7.59 -24.88
N HIS A 273 -13.24 7.90 -24.12
CA HIS A 273 -13.23 8.02 -22.65
C HIS A 273 -12.23 9.05 -22.14
N TYR A 274 -12.10 10.21 -22.79
CA TYR A 274 -11.27 11.31 -22.32
C TYR A 274 -11.97 12.21 -21.28
N ASP A 275 -13.32 12.17 -21.25
CA ASP A 275 -14.20 12.99 -20.41
C ASP A 275 -14.84 12.22 -19.24
N HIS A 276 -14.57 10.92 -19.11
CA HIS A 276 -15.06 10.08 -18.01
C HIS A 276 -14.21 8.83 -17.80
N VAL A 277 -14.22 8.33 -16.59
CA VAL A 277 -13.71 6.98 -16.26
C VAL A 277 -14.87 6.00 -16.36
N HIS A 278 -14.81 5.07 -17.30
CA HIS A 278 -15.79 4.00 -17.46
C HIS A 278 -15.37 2.79 -16.62
N VAL A 279 -16.28 2.30 -15.78
CA VAL A 279 -16.05 1.13 -14.92
C VAL A 279 -17.15 0.10 -15.18
N THR A 280 -16.75 -1.13 -15.51
CA THR A 280 -17.65 -2.27 -15.62
C THR A 280 -17.38 -3.27 -14.49
N THR A 281 -18.47 -3.81 -13.91
CA THR A 281 -18.41 -4.77 -12.79
C THR A 281 -18.99 -6.12 -13.22
N TYR A 282 -18.74 -7.15 -12.43
CA TYR A 282 -19.36 -8.47 -12.56
C TYR A 282 -20.80 -8.45 -12.08
#